data_20e88ae452f2ef8b4baf43b3d5d08937
#
_entry.id   20e88ae452f2ef8b4baf43b3d5d08937
#
_cell.length_a   1.000
_cell.length_b   1.000
_cell.length_c   1.000
_cell.angle_alpha   90.00
_cell.angle_beta   90.00
_cell.angle_gamma   90.00
#
_symmetry.space_group_name_H-M   'P 1'
#
loop_
_entity.id
_entity.type
_entity.pdbx_description
1 polymer ?
#
loop_
_entity_poly.entity_id
_entity_poly.type
_entity_poly.pdbx_seq_one_letter_code
_entity_poly.pdbx_strand_id
1 'polypeptide(L)'
;MIADEKSPTRISHRIFATSRSEMGSNMNYKIYLDYTMDILSHLKISCHIIDSPFIWNEQYDGGLRKTIWNDAAHRSQMNDFNRFVSTYSKDNTILIIHDSFCCEYIYLKLPDSDKIFIAGPFSFEKFTNQRITELCTYNSIPARFNEFMQLYYAALPVFTDERFIESIINTLCSKLWTHFTIEKKRVLTKNNEQYIYNDKTPEPTRQSIEMLEMRYKEETLLMESIAHGDYKSIENMRHLNASDIKPRLTDTIRDRKNFMIILNTICRKAAQSAYVHPVHLDEISRKFAIKIETCPSIA
;
A
#
# COMPACT_ATOMS: atom_id res chain seq x y z
N MET A 1 -12.76 9.84 -20.52
CA MET A 1 -13.42 11.11 -20.20
C MET A 1 -12.78 11.66 -18.94
N ILE A 2 -12.12 12.79 -19.02
CA ILE A 2 -11.49 13.46 -17.88
C ILE A 2 -12.59 14.29 -17.26
N ALA A 3 -13.01 13.96 -16.03
CA ALA A 3 -13.90 14.83 -15.27
C ALA A 3 -13.03 15.84 -14.53
N ASP A 4 -13.06 17.09 -14.95
CA ASP A 4 -12.48 18.21 -14.21
C ASP A 4 -13.44 18.56 -13.04
N GLU A 5 -13.13 18.08 -11.85
CA GLU A 5 -13.69 18.69 -10.65
C GLU A 5 -12.89 19.97 -10.35
N LYS A 6 -13.52 21.07 -10.66
CA LYS A 6 -13.01 22.42 -10.35
C LYS A 6 -13.08 22.67 -8.86
N SER A 7 -11.96 22.70 -8.17
CA SER A 7 -11.64 23.75 -7.19
C SER A 7 -10.14 23.70 -6.85
N PRO A 8 -9.34 24.69 -7.25
CA PRO A 8 -7.98 24.82 -6.73
C PRO A 8 -8.07 25.44 -5.34
N THR A 9 -7.93 24.62 -4.30
CA THR A 9 -7.73 25.14 -2.94
C THR A 9 -6.31 25.73 -2.90
N ARG A 10 -6.21 27.05 -3.07
CA ARG A 10 -4.98 27.81 -2.82
C ARG A 10 -4.74 27.84 -1.31
N ILE A 11 -3.95 26.91 -0.81
CA ILE A 11 -3.42 26.98 0.56
C ILE A 11 -2.13 27.79 0.48
N SER A 12 -2.22 29.09 0.77
CA SER A 12 -1.04 29.93 0.97
C SER A 12 -0.58 29.81 2.43
N HIS A 13 0.38 28.92 2.69
CA HIS A 13 1.08 28.93 3.97
C HIS A 13 2.21 29.98 3.92
N ARG A 14 2.00 31.10 4.61
CA ARG A 14 3.09 32.00 4.99
C ARG A 14 3.91 31.33 6.08
N ILE A 15 5.07 30.79 5.74
CA ILE A 15 6.10 30.38 6.69
C ILE A 15 7.24 31.38 6.59
N PHE A 16 7.71 31.82 7.74
CA PHE A 16 8.76 32.83 7.97
C PHE A 16 9.97 32.62 7.06
N ALA A 17 10.24 33.61 6.22
CA ALA A 17 11.45 33.71 5.41
C ALA A 17 12.60 34.20 6.27
N THR A 18 13.53 33.34 6.62
CA THR A 18 14.90 33.75 6.95
C THR A 18 15.76 33.65 5.70
N SER A 19 16.29 34.78 5.27
CA SER A 19 17.23 34.89 4.18
C SER A 19 18.45 33.99 4.38
N ARG A 20 18.64 33.00 3.53
CA ARG A 20 19.90 32.28 3.34
C ARG A 20 20.29 32.35 1.87
N SER A 21 21.51 32.81 1.67
CA SER A 21 22.22 33.06 0.43
C SER A 21 22.14 31.93 -0.61
N GLU A 22 22.06 32.31 -1.88
CA GLU A 22 21.94 31.52 -3.12
C GLU A 22 23.18 30.65 -3.47
N MET A 23 23.90 30.12 -2.52
CA MET A 23 25.08 29.31 -2.78
C MET A 23 25.00 28.01 -1.97
N GLY A 24 24.39 26.95 -2.53
CA GLY A 24 24.36 25.63 -1.91
C GLY A 24 23.15 24.74 -2.20
N SER A 25 22.28 25.06 -3.16
CA SER A 25 20.98 24.37 -3.30
C SER A 25 21.07 22.94 -3.86
N ASN A 26 22.12 22.57 -4.57
CA ASN A 26 22.16 21.32 -5.34
C ASN A 26 22.59 20.07 -4.57
N MET A 27 23.15 20.19 -3.36
CA MET A 27 23.62 19.05 -2.58
C MET A 27 22.66 18.61 -1.44
N ASN A 28 21.70 19.45 -1.09
CA ASN A 28 20.94 19.29 0.16
C ASN A 28 19.62 18.57 -0.02
N TYR A 29 18.95 18.63 -1.18
CA TYR A 29 17.64 17.99 -1.35
C TYR A 29 17.70 16.46 -1.43
N LYS A 30 18.83 15.90 -1.90
CA LYS A 30 19.01 14.45 -1.99
C LYS A 30 18.86 13.76 -0.61
N ILE A 31 19.39 14.38 0.44
CA ILE A 31 19.27 13.86 1.80
C ILE A 31 17.80 13.81 2.23
N TYR A 32 17.02 14.86 1.95
CA TYR A 32 15.59 14.90 2.27
C TYR A 32 14.79 13.88 1.45
N LEU A 33 15.18 13.71 0.18
CA LEU A 33 14.56 12.72 -0.70
C LEU A 33 14.83 11.30 -0.23
N ASP A 34 16.10 10.97 0.06
CA ASP A 34 16.49 9.66 0.58
C ASP A 34 15.78 9.35 1.91
N TYR A 35 15.73 10.33 2.83
CA TYR A 35 15.02 10.17 4.10
C TYR A 35 13.50 9.97 3.90
N THR A 36 12.89 10.69 2.96
CA THR A 36 11.48 10.51 2.65
C THR A 36 11.22 9.14 2.03
N MET A 37 12.09 8.68 1.14
CA MET A 37 12.00 7.33 0.54
C MET A 37 12.11 6.25 1.63
N ASP A 38 12.98 6.42 2.61
CA ASP A 38 13.10 5.54 3.76
C ASP A 38 11.80 5.47 4.56
N ILE A 39 11.23 6.62 4.92
CA ILE A 39 9.94 6.67 5.63
C ILE A 39 8.85 5.95 4.84
N LEU A 40 8.72 6.25 3.54
CA LEU A 40 7.70 5.63 2.69
C LEU A 40 7.92 4.12 2.51
N SER A 41 9.17 3.66 2.46
CA SER A 41 9.50 2.24 2.39
C SER A 41 9.06 1.49 3.66
N HIS A 42 9.24 2.08 4.84
CA HIS A 42 8.74 1.53 6.12
C HIS A 42 7.21 1.47 6.15
N LEU A 43 6.54 2.37 5.43
CA LEU A 43 5.09 2.34 5.21
C LEU A 43 4.68 1.39 4.06
N LYS A 44 5.63 0.63 3.50
CA LYS A 44 5.44 -0.30 2.38
C LYS A 44 4.98 0.38 1.08
N ILE A 45 5.22 1.69 0.95
CA ILE A 45 5.01 2.42 -0.29
C ILE A 45 6.28 2.34 -1.12
N SER A 46 6.17 1.78 -2.32
CA SER A 46 7.30 1.72 -3.26
C SER A 46 7.65 3.11 -3.78
N CYS A 47 8.96 3.41 -3.85
CA CYS A 47 9.45 4.69 -4.35
C CYS A 47 10.46 4.46 -5.46
N HIS A 48 10.37 5.27 -6.52
CA HIS A 48 11.25 5.19 -7.67
C HIS A 48 11.65 6.59 -8.14
N ILE A 49 12.87 6.71 -8.65
CA ILE A 49 13.35 7.91 -9.33
C ILE A 49 13.64 7.51 -10.78
N ILE A 50 13.03 8.20 -11.73
CA ILE A 50 13.06 7.84 -13.14
C ILE A 50 13.51 9.02 -13.94
N ASP A 51 14.30 8.75 -14.98
CA ASP A 51 14.70 9.76 -15.95
C ASP A 51 13.54 10.10 -16.90
N SER A 52 13.48 11.35 -17.36
CA SER A 52 12.58 11.78 -18.43
C SER A 52 13.11 11.30 -19.80
N PRO A 53 12.25 10.92 -20.75
CA PRO A 53 10.80 10.88 -20.64
C PRO A 53 10.30 9.74 -19.74
N PHE A 54 9.20 10.01 -19.02
CA PHE A 54 8.59 8.99 -18.17
C PHE A 54 8.19 7.77 -18.99
N ILE A 55 8.70 6.61 -18.59
CA ILE A 55 8.34 5.31 -19.18
C ILE A 55 7.84 4.42 -18.06
N TRP A 56 6.58 3.96 -18.18
CA TRP A 56 6.00 3.04 -17.21
C TRP A 56 6.78 1.74 -17.09
N ASN A 57 6.99 1.31 -15.86
CA ASN A 57 7.57 0.01 -15.55
C ASN A 57 6.56 -0.79 -14.71
N GLU A 58 6.49 -2.09 -14.93
CA GLU A 58 5.61 -3.02 -14.20
C GLU A 58 5.82 -3.01 -12.68
N GLN A 59 6.99 -2.60 -12.21
CA GLN A 59 7.29 -2.48 -10.78
C GLN A 59 6.51 -1.34 -10.10
N TYR A 60 6.03 -0.34 -10.87
CA TYR A 60 5.37 0.83 -10.29
C TYR A 60 3.95 0.55 -9.78
N ASP A 61 3.29 -0.50 -10.26
CA ASP A 61 1.99 -0.95 -9.76
C ASP A 61 2.03 -2.37 -9.15
N GLY A 62 3.22 -2.87 -8.83
CA GLY A 62 3.39 -4.22 -8.32
C GLY A 62 3.04 -5.30 -9.34
N GLY A 63 3.06 -5.01 -10.63
CA GLY A 63 2.76 -5.93 -11.72
C GLY A 63 1.26 -6.15 -11.98
N LEU A 64 0.37 -5.36 -11.36
CA LEU A 64 -1.08 -5.50 -11.48
C LEU A 64 -1.53 -5.53 -12.94
N ARG A 65 -1.20 -4.49 -13.69
CA ARG A 65 -1.67 -4.32 -15.07
C ARG A 65 -1.08 -5.34 -16.03
N LYS A 66 0.19 -5.67 -15.84
CA LYS A 66 0.85 -6.69 -16.64
C LYS A 66 0.26 -8.09 -16.43
N THR A 67 -0.18 -8.37 -15.20
CA THR A 67 -0.78 -9.66 -14.87
C THR A 67 -2.17 -9.79 -15.47
N ILE A 68 -2.98 -8.73 -15.42
CA ILE A 68 -4.38 -8.75 -15.86
C ILE A 68 -4.48 -8.68 -17.38
N TRP A 69 -3.75 -7.77 -18.03
CA TRP A 69 -3.85 -7.50 -19.45
C TRP A 69 -2.82 -8.28 -20.26
N ASN A 70 -3.17 -8.61 -21.51
CA ASN A 70 -2.17 -9.14 -22.44
C ASN A 70 -1.16 -8.04 -22.83
N ASP A 71 -0.06 -8.45 -23.45
CA ASP A 71 1.06 -7.56 -23.79
C ASP A 71 0.65 -6.38 -24.70
N ALA A 72 -0.32 -6.56 -25.58
CA ALA A 72 -0.76 -5.50 -26.49
C ALA A 72 -1.60 -4.46 -25.77
N ALA A 73 -2.62 -4.89 -25.00
CA ALA A 73 -3.46 -4.04 -24.19
C ALA A 73 -2.63 -3.32 -23.11
N HIS A 74 -1.71 -4.03 -22.45
CA HIS A 74 -0.80 -3.46 -21.48
C HIS A 74 0.04 -2.34 -22.09
N ARG A 75 0.69 -2.54 -23.25
CA ARG A 75 1.49 -1.51 -23.91
C ARG A 75 0.68 -0.29 -24.30
N SER A 76 -0.53 -0.46 -24.84
CA SER A 76 -1.41 0.65 -25.21
C SER A 76 -1.73 1.52 -24.00
N GLN A 77 -2.19 0.90 -22.92
CA GLN A 77 -2.53 1.59 -21.67
C GLN A 77 -1.33 2.32 -21.05
N MET A 78 -0.15 1.70 -21.09
CA MET A 78 1.07 2.32 -20.55
C MET A 78 1.49 3.53 -21.36
N ASN A 79 1.33 3.51 -22.68
CA ASN A 79 1.61 4.67 -23.52
C ASN A 79 0.69 5.84 -23.20
N ASP A 80 -0.59 5.60 -23.00
CA ASP A 80 -1.54 6.64 -22.59
C ASP A 80 -1.22 7.20 -21.21
N PHE A 81 -0.84 6.35 -20.29
CA PHE A 81 -0.44 6.74 -18.94
C PHE A 81 0.88 7.55 -18.95
N ASN A 82 1.87 7.11 -19.73
CA ASN A 82 3.13 7.84 -19.92
C ASN A 82 2.89 9.26 -20.47
N ARG A 83 2.00 9.37 -21.47
CA ARG A 83 1.60 10.65 -22.03
C ARG A 83 0.90 11.52 -20.98
N PHE A 84 0.01 10.94 -20.19
CA PHE A 84 -0.68 11.64 -19.13
C PHE A 84 0.30 12.21 -18.10
N VAL A 85 1.18 11.37 -17.54
CA VAL A 85 2.18 11.80 -16.56
C VAL A 85 3.10 12.88 -17.14
N SER A 86 3.60 12.71 -18.37
CA SER A 86 4.45 13.70 -19.03
C SER A 86 3.73 15.05 -19.25
N THR A 87 2.41 15.03 -19.47
CA THR A 87 1.63 16.25 -19.69
C THR A 87 1.39 17.02 -18.39
N TYR A 88 1.14 16.31 -17.29
CA TYR A 88 0.73 16.91 -16.02
C TYR A 88 1.86 17.04 -14.98
N SER A 89 3.01 16.39 -15.17
CA SER A 89 4.18 16.59 -14.31
C SER A 89 4.85 17.92 -14.64
N LYS A 90 4.56 18.91 -13.83
CA LYS A 90 5.11 20.28 -13.95
C LYS A 90 6.12 20.57 -12.84
N ASP A 91 6.97 21.56 -13.07
CA ASP A 91 7.86 22.05 -12.02
C ASP A 91 7.04 22.57 -10.83
N ASN A 92 7.54 22.39 -9.63
CA ASN A 92 6.92 22.82 -8.38
C ASN A 92 5.48 22.30 -8.17
N THR A 93 5.15 21.14 -8.77
CA THR A 93 3.81 20.57 -8.68
C THR A 93 3.86 19.14 -8.14
N ILE A 94 3.05 18.88 -7.11
CA ILE A 94 2.74 17.54 -6.65
C ILE A 94 1.56 17.05 -7.47
N LEU A 95 1.75 16.01 -8.25
CA LEU A 95 0.68 15.36 -9.00
C LEU A 95 0.25 14.09 -8.26
N ILE A 96 -0.97 14.07 -7.76
CA ILE A 96 -1.59 12.89 -7.13
C ILE A 96 -2.57 12.29 -8.13
N ILE A 97 -2.36 11.03 -8.46
CA ILE A 97 -3.19 10.29 -9.42
C ILE A 97 -3.95 9.20 -8.70
N HIS A 98 -5.28 9.23 -8.82
CA HIS A 98 -6.17 8.14 -8.47
C HIS A 98 -6.56 7.38 -9.73
N ASP A 99 -6.32 6.08 -9.78
CA ASP A 99 -6.62 5.25 -10.95
C ASP A 99 -7.93 4.45 -10.83
N SER A 100 -8.29 3.74 -11.89
CA SER A 100 -9.51 2.92 -11.94
C SER A 100 -9.47 1.68 -11.03
N PHE A 101 -8.31 1.36 -10.46
CA PHE A 101 -8.11 0.30 -9.47
C PHE A 101 -8.13 0.83 -8.04
N CYS A 102 -8.51 2.10 -7.84
CA CYS A 102 -8.46 2.79 -6.54
C CYS A 102 -7.06 2.81 -5.92
N CYS A 103 -6.03 2.81 -6.76
CA CYS A 103 -4.65 3.00 -6.36
C CYS A 103 -4.25 4.47 -6.51
N GLU A 104 -3.52 4.96 -5.51
CA GLU A 104 -2.96 6.30 -5.49
C GLU A 104 -1.49 6.27 -5.85
N TYR A 105 -1.07 7.27 -6.61
CA TYR A 105 0.33 7.50 -6.98
C TYR A 105 0.66 8.97 -6.83
N ILE A 106 1.86 9.27 -6.35
CA ILE A 106 2.38 10.63 -6.21
C ILE A 106 3.56 10.79 -7.17
N TYR A 107 3.53 11.86 -7.96
CA TYR A 107 4.58 12.21 -8.91
C TYR A 107 5.12 13.60 -8.60
N LEU A 108 6.44 13.72 -8.58
CA LEU A 108 7.16 14.98 -8.39
C LEU A 108 8.27 15.07 -9.43
N LYS A 109 8.30 16.14 -10.20
CA LYS A 109 9.48 16.47 -11.01
C LYS A 109 10.55 17.06 -10.09
N LEU A 110 11.73 16.44 -10.03
CA LEU A 110 12.79 16.89 -9.11
C LEU A 110 13.41 18.22 -9.59
N PRO A 111 13.80 19.10 -8.66
CA PRO A 111 14.42 20.38 -9.00
C PRO A 111 15.69 20.19 -9.84
N ASP A 112 15.93 21.12 -10.76
CA ASP A 112 17.16 21.20 -11.59
C ASP A 112 17.53 19.88 -12.29
N SER A 113 16.52 19.04 -12.55
CA SER A 113 16.71 17.76 -13.23
C SER A 113 15.47 17.37 -14.03
N ASP A 114 15.66 16.51 -15.02
CA ASP A 114 14.55 15.90 -15.76
C ASP A 114 14.05 14.60 -15.10
N LYS A 115 14.39 14.38 -13.82
CA LYS A 115 13.98 13.19 -13.09
C LYS A 115 12.63 13.37 -12.43
N ILE A 116 11.86 12.28 -12.41
CA ILE A 116 10.57 12.21 -11.76
C ILE A 116 10.67 11.24 -10.59
N PHE A 117 10.30 11.70 -9.39
CA PHE A 117 10.08 10.84 -8.24
C PHE A 117 8.65 10.31 -8.28
N ILE A 118 8.50 9.00 -8.02
CA ILE A 118 7.20 8.32 -7.93
C ILE A 118 7.11 7.63 -6.58
N ALA A 119 5.98 7.79 -5.92
CA ALA A 119 5.61 7.00 -4.74
C ALA A 119 4.23 6.35 -4.96
N GLY A 120 4.13 5.05 -4.75
CA GLY A 120 2.92 4.25 -4.92
C GLY A 120 3.24 2.82 -5.38
N PRO A 121 2.23 1.94 -5.51
CA PRO A 121 0.81 2.19 -5.23
C PRO A 121 0.48 2.15 -3.73
N PHE A 122 -0.52 2.90 -3.34
CA PHE A 122 -1.18 2.81 -2.03
C PHE A 122 -2.66 3.20 -2.18
N SER A 123 -3.47 3.13 -1.13
CA SER A 123 -4.87 3.55 -1.20
C SER A 123 -5.32 4.22 0.09
N PHE A 124 -6.37 5.05 -0.01
CA PHE A 124 -7.08 5.61 1.13
C PHE A 124 -8.36 4.82 1.46
N GLU A 125 -8.71 3.86 0.62
CA GLU A 125 -9.90 3.03 0.77
C GLU A 125 -9.54 1.64 1.32
N LYS A 126 -10.34 1.13 2.27
CA LYS A 126 -10.25 -0.25 2.73
C LYS A 126 -10.99 -1.18 1.78
N PHE A 127 -10.34 -2.26 1.36
CA PHE A 127 -10.90 -3.23 0.44
C PHE A 127 -11.49 -4.43 1.20
N THR A 128 -12.80 -4.61 1.07
CA THR A 128 -13.49 -5.84 1.43
C THR A 128 -13.58 -6.74 0.20
N ASN A 129 -13.85 -8.04 0.38
CA ASN A 129 -14.07 -8.95 -0.75
C ASN A 129 -15.21 -8.48 -1.67
N GLN A 130 -16.27 -7.89 -1.10
CA GLN A 130 -17.35 -7.30 -1.88
C GLN A 130 -16.84 -6.14 -2.73
N ARG A 131 -16.08 -5.22 -2.12
CA ARG A 131 -15.52 -4.07 -2.83
C ARG A 131 -14.57 -4.46 -3.96
N ILE A 132 -13.75 -5.49 -3.73
CA ILE A 132 -12.87 -6.06 -4.77
C ILE A 132 -13.69 -6.63 -5.92
N THR A 133 -14.77 -7.35 -5.62
CA THR A 133 -15.68 -7.88 -6.65
C THR A 133 -16.34 -6.77 -7.45
N GLU A 134 -16.80 -5.69 -6.81
CA GLU A 134 -17.33 -4.50 -7.46
C GLU A 134 -16.31 -3.85 -8.40
N LEU A 135 -15.06 -3.69 -7.94
CA LEU A 135 -13.96 -3.16 -8.75
C LEU A 135 -13.62 -4.05 -9.94
N CYS A 136 -13.61 -5.37 -9.75
CA CYS A 136 -13.43 -6.32 -10.85
C CYS A 136 -14.55 -6.20 -11.87
N THR A 137 -15.81 -6.08 -11.43
CA THR A 137 -16.97 -5.90 -12.30
C THR A 137 -16.90 -4.57 -13.04
N TYR A 138 -16.58 -3.47 -12.33
CA TYR A 138 -16.44 -2.14 -12.93
C TYR A 138 -15.37 -2.09 -14.01
N ASN A 139 -14.22 -2.70 -13.77
CA ASN A 139 -13.11 -2.79 -14.72
C ASN A 139 -13.27 -3.95 -15.71
N SER A 140 -14.41 -4.69 -15.69
CA SER A 140 -14.70 -5.85 -16.55
C SER A 140 -13.65 -6.98 -16.43
N ILE A 141 -13.00 -7.14 -15.28
CA ILE A 141 -11.96 -8.13 -15.03
C ILE A 141 -12.61 -9.52 -14.91
N PRO A 142 -12.14 -10.52 -15.67
CA PRO A 142 -12.66 -11.87 -15.61
C PRO A 142 -12.51 -12.51 -14.22
N ALA A 143 -13.48 -13.34 -13.82
CA ALA A 143 -13.52 -14.00 -12.50
C ALA A 143 -12.27 -14.83 -12.16
N ARG A 144 -11.55 -15.34 -13.18
CA ARG A 144 -10.29 -16.08 -12.98
C ARG A 144 -9.19 -15.27 -12.30
N PHE A 145 -9.32 -13.93 -12.27
CA PHE A 145 -8.37 -13.04 -11.58
C PHE A 145 -8.80 -12.68 -10.14
N ASN A 146 -9.95 -13.14 -9.66
CA ASN A 146 -10.47 -12.75 -8.35
C ASN A 146 -9.52 -13.05 -7.20
N GLU A 147 -8.91 -14.24 -7.18
CA GLU A 147 -7.93 -14.60 -6.15
C GLU A 147 -6.69 -13.72 -6.20
N PHE A 148 -6.16 -13.47 -7.40
CA PHE A 148 -5.05 -12.55 -7.61
C PHE A 148 -5.39 -11.14 -7.12
N MET A 149 -6.57 -10.61 -7.45
CA MET A 149 -7.01 -9.29 -7.01
C MET A 149 -7.15 -9.21 -5.49
N GLN A 150 -7.67 -10.26 -4.85
CA GLN A 150 -7.73 -10.34 -3.38
C GLN A 150 -6.34 -10.30 -2.76
N LEU A 151 -5.38 -11.05 -3.28
CA LEU A 151 -4.00 -11.04 -2.81
C LEU A 151 -3.32 -9.68 -3.06
N TYR A 152 -3.54 -9.08 -4.21
CA TYR A 152 -3.01 -7.77 -4.55
C TYR A 152 -3.49 -6.69 -3.56
N TYR A 153 -4.82 -6.57 -3.36
CA TYR A 153 -5.36 -5.59 -2.41
C TYR A 153 -5.04 -5.95 -0.95
N ALA A 154 -4.78 -7.22 -0.67
CA ALA A 154 -4.27 -7.65 0.62
C ALA A 154 -2.86 -7.13 0.89
N ALA A 155 -2.03 -6.98 -0.11
CA ALA A 155 -0.68 -6.45 0.01
C ALA A 155 -0.60 -4.92 -0.10
N LEU A 156 -1.62 -4.28 -0.71
CA LEU A 156 -1.62 -2.85 -0.95
C LEU A 156 -1.64 -2.05 0.37
N PRO A 157 -0.71 -1.10 0.58
CA PRO A 157 -0.75 -0.21 1.75
C PRO A 157 -2.02 0.63 1.75
N VAL A 158 -2.72 0.69 2.90
CA VAL A 158 -3.96 1.46 3.04
C VAL A 158 -3.85 2.42 4.21
N PHE A 159 -4.12 3.69 3.95
CA PHE A 159 -4.10 4.77 4.92
C PHE A 159 -5.50 5.37 5.06
N THR A 160 -6.04 5.40 6.27
CA THR A 160 -7.39 5.93 6.51
C THR A 160 -7.43 7.45 6.59
N ASP A 161 -6.28 8.11 6.78
CA ASP A 161 -6.16 9.56 6.80
C ASP A 161 -5.21 10.02 5.68
N GLU A 162 -5.78 10.63 4.64
CA GLU A 162 -5.01 11.21 3.52
C GLU A 162 -3.95 12.20 3.99
N ARG A 163 -4.25 12.98 5.04
CA ARG A 163 -3.37 14.02 5.58
C ARG A 163 -2.04 13.47 6.07
N PHE A 164 -2.01 12.19 6.45
CA PHE A 164 -0.78 11.55 6.90
C PHE A 164 0.26 11.49 5.77
N ILE A 165 -0.12 10.96 4.61
CA ILE A 165 0.77 10.87 3.44
C ILE A 165 1.04 12.27 2.86
N GLU A 166 0.00 13.11 2.76
CA GLU A 166 0.15 14.49 2.30
C GLU A 166 1.15 15.28 3.18
N SER A 167 1.15 15.08 4.50
CA SER A 167 2.08 15.74 5.41
C SER A 167 3.53 15.36 5.15
N ILE A 168 3.81 14.07 4.90
CA ILE A 168 5.15 13.58 4.55
C ILE A 168 5.62 14.24 3.25
N ILE A 169 4.79 14.20 2.22
CA ILE A 169 5.14 14.74 0.90
C ILE A 169 5.25 16.28 0.92
N ASN A 170 4.35 16.96 1.63
CA ASN A 170 4.43 18.42 1.79
C ASN A 170 5.70 18.83 2.53
N THR A 171 6.14 18.05 3.52
CA THR A 171 7.40 18.27 4.23
C THR A 171 8.59 18.16 3.28
N LEU A 172 8.65 17.13 2.43
CA LEU A 172 9.65 17.01 1.37
C LEU A 172 9.60 18.21 0.43
N CYS A 173 8.43 18.53 -0.12
CA CYS A 173 8.27 19.61 -1.10
C CYS A 173 8.63 20.97 -0.55
N SER A 174 8.38 21.23 0.74
CA SER A 174 8.84 22.46 1.40
C SER A 174 10.36 22.60 1.50
N LYS A 175 11.10 21.49 1.33
CA LYS A 175 12.57 21.49 1.26
C LYS A 175 13.08 21.56 -0.17
N LEU A 176 12.26 21.09 -1.14
CA LEU A 176 12.59 21.15 -2.57
C LEU A 176 12.30 22.54 -3.14
N TRP A 177 11.19 23.18 -2.76
CA TRP A 177 10.71 24.41 -3.38
C TRP A 177 10.21 25.43 -2.34
N THR A 178 10.37 26.69 -2.68
CA THR A 178 9.81 27.81 -1.87
C THR A 178 8.29 27.86 -1.97
N HIS A 179 7.74 27.52 -3.15
CA HIS A 179 6.31 27.45 -3.43
C HIS A 179 6.02 26.24 -4.30
N PHE A 180 4.96 25.53 -3.99
CA PHE A 180 4.49 24.41 -4.80
C PHE A 180 2.96 24.33 -4.81
N THR A 181 2.42 23.60 -5.78
CA THR A 181 0.99 23.34 -5.94
C THR A 181 0.70 21.84 -5.88
N ILE A 182 -0.52 21.50 -5.47
CA ILE A 182 -0.99 20.10 -5.48
C ILE A 182 -2.07 19.98 -6.54
N GLU A 183 -1.87 19.09 -7.51
CA GLU A 183 -2.88 18.72 -8.51
C GLU A 183 -3.32 17.28 -8.25
N LYS A 184 -4.62 17.07 -7.98
CA LYS A 184 -5.24 15.74 -7.87
C LYS A 184 -5.95 15.42 -9.20
N LYS A 185 -5.65 14.28 -9.78
CA LYS A 185 -6.24 13.81 -11.05
C LYS A 185 -6.79 12.40 -10.90
N ARG A 186 -7.95 12.15 -11.51
CA ARG A 186 -8.49 10.81 -11.67
C ARG A 186 -8.25 10.32 -13.08
N VAL A 187 -7.59 9.18 -13.20
CA VAL A 187 -7.38 8.49 -14.47
C VAL A 187 -8.39 7.36 -14.55
N LEU A 188 -9.51 7.62 -15.19
CA LEU A 188 -10.49 6.60 -15.49
C LEU A 188 -10.14 5.97 -16.83
N THR A 189 -9.89 4.69 -16.84
CA THR A 189 -9.67 3.94 -18.07
C THR A 189 -10.99 3.92 -18.86
N LYS A 190 -11.00 4.43 -20.08
CA LYS A 190 -12.19 4.35 -20.93
C LYS A 190 -12.35 2.91 -21.41
N ASN A 191 -13.44 2.28 -21.04
CA ASN A 191 -13.83 0.92 -21.45
C ASN A 191 -14.33 0.85 -22.92
N ASN A 192 -13.79 1.63 -23.86
CA ASN A 192 -14.22 1.59 -25.25
C ASN A 192 -13.45 0.61 -26.13
N GLU A 193 -12.40 0.00 -25.62
CA GLU A 193 -11.66 -1.06 -26.30
C GLU A 193 -11.89 -2.38 -25.57
N GLN A 194 -12.17 -3.45 -26.29
CA GLN A 194 -12.21 -4.79 -25.73
C GLN A 194 -10.81 -5.13 -25.22
N TYR A 195 -10.61 -4.98 -23.91
CA TYR A 195 -9.37 -5.42 -23.29
C TYR A 195 -9.20 -6.92 -23.46
N ILE A 196 -8.14 -7.32 -24.12
CA ILE A 196 -7.77 -8.71 -24.19
C ILE A 196 -6.99 -9.04 -22.94
N TYR A 197 -7.61 -9.83 -22.08
CA TYR A 197 -7.02 -10.27 -20.83
C TYR A 197 -5.99 -11.36 -21.06
N ASN A 198 -5.10 -11.50 -20.11
CA ASN A 198 -4.12 -12.58 -20.13
C ASN A 198 -4.83 -13.92 -19.94
N ASP A 199 -4.52 -14.90 -20.79
CA ASP A 199 -5.11 -16.25 -20.70
C ASP A 199 -4.44 -17.13 -19.63
N LYS A 200 -3.25 -16.74 -19.18
CA LYS A 200 -2.53 -17.46 -18.13
C LYS A 200 -3.17 -17.24 -16.77
N THR A 201 -3.14 -18.27 -15.94
CA THR A 201 -3.46 -18.12 -14.52
C THR A 201 -2.48 -17.13 -13.90
N PRO A 202 -2.98 -16.11 -13.21
CA PRO A 202 -2.09 -15.10 -12.61
C PRO A 202 -1.22 -15.74 -11.53
N GLU A 203 0.06 -15.40 -11.56
CA GLU A 203 0.97 -15.69 -10.45
C GLU A 203 0.85 -14.59 -9.39
N PRO A 204 1.08 -14.90 -8.09
CA PRO A 204 1.12 -13.90 -7.05
C PRO A 204 2.12 -12.81 -7.39
N THR A 205 1.77 -11.55 -7.13
CA THR A 205 2.72 -10.45 -7.28
C THR A 205 3.89 -10.60 -6.31
N ARG A 206 5.06 -10.07 -6.66
CA ARG A 206 6.21 -10.02 -5.75
C ARG A 206 5.83 -9.43 -4.39
N GLN A 207 5.06 -8.35 -4.37
CA GLN A 207 4.58 -7.71 -3.14
C GLN A 207 3.67 -8.65 -2.31
N SER A 208 2.81 -9.44 -2.95
CA SER A 208 1.98 -10.45 -2.27
C SER A 208 2.84 -11.57 -1.66
N ILE A 209 3.89 -12.00 -2.38
CA ILE A 209 4.82 -13.01 -1.90
C ILE A 209 5.60 -12.48 -0.69
N GLU A 210 6.20 -11.30 -0.80
CA GLU A 210 6.94 -10.64 0.29
C GLU A 210 6.07 -10.46 1.55
N MET A 211 4.80 -10.11 1.38
CA MET A 211 3.88 -9.99 2.51
C MET A 211 3.55 -11.34 3.16
N LEU A 212 3.39 -12.40 2.35
CA LEU A 212 3.20 -13.76 2.87
C LEU A 212 4.44 -14.21 3.64
N GLU A 213 5.63 -14.05 3.07
CA GLU A 213 6.90 -14.40 3.71
C GLU A 213 7.09 -13.64 5.04
N MET A 214 6.78 -12.35 5.07
CA MET A 214 6.87 -11.55 6.28
C MET A 214 5.91 -12.07 7.36
N ARG A 215 4.67 -12.42 7.01
CA ARG A 215 3.71 -12.99 7.96
C ARG A 215 4.20 -14.31 8.56
N TYR A 216 4.76 -15.21 7.76
CA TYR A 216 5.34 -16.46 8.27
C TYR A 216 6.55 -16.21 9.18
N LYS A 217 7.38 -15.22 8.84
CA LYS A 217 8.50 -14.80 9.68
C LYS A 217 8.04 -14.24 11.03
N GLU A 218 7.02 -13.40 11.04
CA GLU A 218 6.42 -12.85 12.26
C GLU A 218 5.79 -13.94 13.13
N GLU A 219 5.12 -14.93 12.53
CA GLU A 219 4.57 -16.09 13.22
C GLU A 219 5.68 -16.92 13.88
N THR A 220 6.78 -17.17 13.16
CA THR A 220 7.94 -17.89 13.70
C THR A 220 8.55 -17.13 14.87
N LEU A 221 8.76 -15.82 14.73
CA LEU A 221 9.31 -14.97 15.78
C LEU A 221 8.41 -14.94 17.04
N LEU A 222 7.10 -14.91 16.86
CA LEU A 222 6.14 -15.02 17.97
C LEU A 222 6.28 -16.36 18.70
N MET A 223 6.35 -17.44 17.93
CA MET A 223 6.53 -18.79 18.53
C MET A 223 7.82 -18.89 19.33
N GLU A 224 8.92 -18.40 18.79
CA GLU A 224 10.23 -18.39 19.47
C GLU A 224 10.20 -17.51 20.73
N SER A 225 9.62 -16.31 20.66
CA SER A 225 9.50 -15.40 21.80
C SER A 225 8.66 -16.01 22.92
N ILE A 226 7.57 -16.71 22.60
CA ILE A 226 6.76 -17.42 23.58
C ILE A 226 7.56 -18.58 24.19
N ALA A 227 8.24 -19.38 23.37
CA ALA A 227 9.03 -20.52 23.83
C ALA A 227 10.18 -20.11 24.77
N HIS A 228 10.78 -18.94 24.56
CA HIS A 228 11.83 -18.39 25.40
C HIS A 228 11.33 -17.51 26.56
N GLY A 229 10.02 -17.22 26.63
CA GLY A 229 9.45 -16.33 27.65
C GLY A 229 9.85 -14.86 27.47
N ASP A 230 10.18 -14.44 26.24
CA ASP A 230 10.56 -13.06 25.94
C ASP A 230 9.32 -12.16 25.83
N TYR A 231 8.86 -11.69 26.96
CA TYR A 231 7.68 -10.83 27.07
C TYR A 231 7.87 -9.49 26.33
N LYS A 232 9.09 -8.93 26.31
CA LYS A 232 9.36 -7.65 25.65
C LYS A 232 9.18 -7.74 24.14
N SER A 233 9.71 -8.78 23.52
CA SER A 233 9.49 -9.04 22.11
C SER A 233 8.02 -9.27 21.78
N ILE A 234 7.30 -10.02 22.61
CA ILE A 234 5.85 -10.21 22.42
C ILE A 234 5.08 -8.88 22.56
N GLU A 235 5.46 -8.03 23.51
CA GLU A 235 4.82 -6.73 23.68
C GLU A 235 5.07 -5.79 22.49
N ASN A 236 6.25 -5.80 21.94
CA ASN A 236 6.58 -5.05 20.72
C ASN A 236 5.81 -5.56 19.48
N MET A 237 5.45 -6.85 19.46
CA MET A 237 4.60 -7.44 18.43
C MET A 237 3.10 -7.14 18.58
N ARG A 238 2.67 -6.41 19.63
CA ARG A 238 1.28 -5.93 19.77
C ARG A 238 0.80 -5.08 18.59
N HIS A 239 1.71 -4.59 17.77
CA HIS A 239 1.39 -3.96 16.50
C HIS A 239 0.94 -4.95 15.42
N LEU A 240 1.08 -6.27 15.66
CA LEU A 240 0.37 -7.31 14.91
C LEU A 240 -1.13 -7.26 15.26
N ASN A 241 -1.73 -6.09 15.04
CA ASN A 241 -3.16 -5.93 15.27
C ASN A 241 -3.91 -6.87 14.34
N ALA A 242 -4.90 -7.57 14.88
CA ALA A 242 -5.87 -8.34 14.09
C ALA A 242 -6.55 -7.49 12.99
N SER A 243 -6.44 -6.13 13.07
CA SER A 243 -6.85 -5.19 12.05
C SER A 243 -5.96 -5.19 10.80
N ASP A 244 -4.69 -5.59 10.93
CA ASP A 244 -3.74 -5.61 9.81
C ASP A 244 -3.83 -6.93 9.02
N ILE A 245 -4.49 -7.93 9.61
CA ILE A 245 -4.78 -9.18 8.93
C ILE A 245 -6.09 -9.00 8.17
N LYS A 246 -5.97 -8.93 6.87
CA LYS A 246 -7.13 -8.76 6.00
C LYS A 246 -8.07 -9.96 6.12
N PRO A 247 -9.39 -9.71 6.19
CA PRO A 247 -10.38 -10.76 6.29
C PRO A 247 -10.31 -11.67 5.06
N ARG A 248 -10.29 -12.98 5.31
CA ARG A 248 -10.37 -14.01 4.25
C ARG A 248 -11.82 -14.29 3.83
N LEU A 249 -12.77 -13.89 4.67
CA LEU A 249 -14.20 -14.14 4.49
C LEU A 249 -14.96 -12.81 4.47
N THR A 250 -16.15 -12.84 3.89
CA THR A 250 -17.07 -11.68 3.86
C THR A 250 -17.62 -11.31 5.24
N ASP A 251 -17.70 -12.28 6.15
CA ASP A 251 -18.06 -12.07 7.56
C ASP A 251 -16.81 -11.73 8.37
N THR A 252 -16.61 -10.45 8.64
CA THR A 252 -15.44 -9.92 9.37
C THR A 252 -15.36 -10.44 10.80
N ILE A 253 -16.48 -10.68 11.50
CA ILE A 253 -16.50 -11.24 12.87
C ILE A 253 -16.03 -12.69 12.83
N ARG A 254 -16.56 -13.49 11.92
CA ARG A 254 -16.21 -14.89 11.75
C ARG A 254 -14.72 -15.05 11.37
N ASP A 255 -14.25 -14.22 10.48
CA ASP A 255 -12.85 -14.26 10.04
C ASP A 255 -11.88 -13.91 11.17
N ARG A 256 -12.22 -12.93 12.00
CA ARG A 256 -11.44 -12.58 13.20
C ARG A 256 -11.48 -13.68 14.26
N LYS A 257 -12.62 -14.30 14.51
CA LYS A 257 -12.71 -15.45 15.41
C LYS A 257 -11.82 -16.59 14.95
N ASN A 258 -11.86 -16.93 13.65
CA ASN A 258 -11.00 -17.95 13.06
C ASN A 258 -9.52 -17.60 13.25
N PHE A 259 -9.12 -16.36 13.01
CA PHE A 259 -7.75 -15.92 13.24
C PHE A 259 -7.34 -16.05 14.71
N MET A 260 -8.17 -15.61 15.64
CA MET A 260 -7.87 -15.71 17.08
C MET A 260 -7.79 -17.17 17.56
N ILE A 261 -8.58 -18.08 16.97
CA ILE A 261 -8.48 -19.53 17.24
C ILE A 261 -7.15 -20.09 16.75
N ILE A 262 -6.72 -19.69 15.54
CA ILE A 262 -5.42 -20.08 14.99
C ILE A 262 -4.30 -19.55 15.89
N LEU A 263 -4.32 -18.27 16.25
CA LEU A 263 -3.34 -17.67 17.15
C LEU A 263 -3.28 -18.38 18.51
N ASN A 264 -4.43 -18.69 19.13
CA ASN A 264 -4.49 -19.46 20.36
C ASN A 264 -3.81 -20.85 20.22
N THR A 265 -3.98 -21.49 19.06
CA THR A 265 -3.32 -22.76 18.75
C THR A 265 -1.83 -22.63 18.60
N ILE A 266 -1.36 -21.58 17.91
CA ILE A 266 0.07 -21.27 17.74
C ILE A 266 0.73 -21.00 19.08
N CYS A 267 0.12 -20.15 19.93
CA CYS A 267 0.62 -19.85 21.28
C CYS A 267 0.72 -21.11 22.15
N ARG A 268 -0.29 -21.98 22.10
CA ARG A 268 -0.29 -23.27 22.82
C ARG A 268 0.86 -24.16 22.35
N LYS A 269 1.10 -24.23 21.03
CA LYS A 269 2.19 -25.04 20.45
C LYS A 269 3.56 -24.48 20.81
N ALA A 270 3.73 -23.18 20.77
CA ALA A 270 4.97 -22.51 21.18
C ALA A 270 5.28 -22.76 22.66
N ALA A 271 4.29 -22.62 23.55
CA ALA A 271 4.49 -22.93 24.98
C ALA A 271 4.71 -24.44 25.26
N GLN A 272 4.14 -25.32 24.45
CA GLN A 272 4.42 -26.76 24.50
C GLN A 272 5.89 -27.06 24.18
N SER A 273 6.50 -26.37 23.21
CA SER A 273 7.91 -26.53 22.86
C SER A 273 8.84 -26.08 23.99
N ALA A 274 8.38 -25.20 24.87
CA ALA A 274 9.08 -24.78 26.10
C ALA A 274 8.84 -25.72 27.30
N TYR A 275 8.37 -26.93 27.06
CA TYR A 275 8.10 -27.96 28.07
C TYR A 275 7.03 -27.61 29.14
N VAL A 276 6.15 -26.65 28.85
CA VAL A 276 4.99 -26.38 29.73
C VAL A 276 4.04 -27.57 29.68
N HIS A 277 3.62 -28.02 30.87
CA HIS A 277 2.79 -29.24 30.96
C HIS A 277 1.44 -29.10 30.22
N PRO A 278 1.04 -30.07 29.41
CA PRO A 278 -0.17 -29.99 28.56
C PRO A 278 -1.45 -29.62 29.31
N VAL A 279 -1.62 -30.06 30.54
CA VAL A 279 -2.80 -29.75 31.35
C VAL A 279 -3.00 -28.26 31.57
N HIS A 280 -1.93 -27.51 31.85
CA HIS A 280 -1.98 -26.05 32.01
C HIS A 280 -2.25 -25.35 30.70
N LEU A 281 -1.63 -25.84 29.62
CA LEU A 281 -1.82 -25.30 28.28
C LEU A 281 -3.26 -25.47 27.80
N ASP A 282 -3.83 -26.63 28.02
CA ASP A 282 -5.22 -26.93 27.65
C ASP A 282 -6.22 -26.07 28.43
N GLU A 283 -6.01 -25.93 29.74
CA GLU A 283 -6.85 -25.06 30.56
C GLU A 283 -6.86 -23.60 30.07
N ILE A 284 -5.68 -23.03 29.82
CA ILE A 284 -5.54 -21.65 29.33
C ILE A 284 -6.16 -21.51 27.93
N SER A 285 -5.80 -22.40 27.04
CA SER A 285 -6.28 -22.39 25.65
C SER A 285 -7.80 -22.50 25.56
N ARG A 286 -8.39 -23.35 26.38
CA ARG A 286 -9.86 -23.51 26.48
C ARG A 286 -10.55 -22.24 26.97
N LYS A 287 -9.98 -21.55 27.97
CA LYS A 287 -10.52 -20.26 28.44
C LYS A 287 -10.56 -19.21 27.35
N PHE A 288 -9.50 -19.13 26.56
CA PHE A 288 -9.45 -18.20 25.41
C PHE A 288 -10.41 -18.61 24.29
N ALA A 289 -10.48 -19.89 23.94
CA ALA A 289 -11.42 -20.37 22.94
C ALA A 289 -12.88 -20.02 23.27
N ILE A 290 -13.29 -20.20 24.52
CA ILE A 290 -14.65 -19.84 25.01
C ILE A 290 -14.85 -18.30 24.84
N LYS A 291 -13.88 -17.49 25.27
CA LYS A 291 -13.96 -16.01 25.11
C LYS A 291 -14.08 -15.58 23.65
N ILE A 292 -13.34 -16.21 22.75
CA ILE A 292 -13.38 -15.93 21.31
C ILE A 292 -14.79 -16.26 20.77
N GLU A 293 -15.32 -17.44 21.09
CA GLU A 293 -16.65 -17.86 20.62
C GLU A 293 -17.77 -16.96 21.12
N THR A 294 -17.70 -16.56 22.39
CA THR A 294 -18.73 -15.73 23.02
C THR A 294 -18.63 -14.24 22.71
N CYS A 295 -17.59 -13.79 22.03
CA CYS A 295 -17.40 -12.39 21.67
C CYS A 295 -18.47 -11.94 20.65
N PRO A 296 -19.36 -10.97 21.00
CA PRO A 296 -20.48 -10.58 20.13
C PRO A 296 -20.10 -9.57 19.06
N SER A 297 -19.00 -8.87 19.23
CA SER A 297 -18.56 -7.79 18.34
C SER A 297 -17.05 -7.68 18.28
N ILE A 298 -16.59 -6.95 17.27
CA ILE A 298 -15.20 -6.52 17.13
C ILE A 298 -15.09 -5.21 17.92
N ALA A 299 -14.57 -5.29 19.13
CA ALA A 299 -14.21 -4.10 19.90
C ALA A 299 -12.76 -3.71 19.61
#